data_2ab9509bcbe76c41cdae6dccf4cd4bd9
#
_entry.id   2ab9509bcbe76c41cdae6dccf4cd4bd9
#
_cell.length_a   1.000
_cell.length_b   1.000
_cell.length_c   1.000
_cell.angle_alpha   90.00
_cell.angle_beta   90.00
_cell.angle_gamma   90.00
#
_symmetry.space_group_name_H-M   'P 1'
#
loop_
_entity.id
_entity.type
_entity.pdbx_description
1 polymer ?
#
loop_
_entity_poly.entity_id
_entity_poly.type
_entity_poly.pdbx_seq_one_letter_code
_entity_poly.pdbx_strand_id
1 'polypeptide(L)'
;KAEQGEWDVVPVFYGTDRAQRPNEKRLDYGSERGRRLELGRALVTVPKAHKVPSIERPWTIRVFNITLYEEAEDPNRHFTMDEVKALSEDEFLALVRERIAASARYKDHAFIFVHGYNTSFDYAIYRTAQISYDLKFDGAAFAYSWPSGGGLASYTYDRESSGQAEPYLKEFMELVINKTGAKSVSIIAHSMGNQPTLQVLRDLRRSSPAGVRISQIILAAPDVDRDNFENIARDIQG
;
A
#
# COMPACT_ATOMS: atom_id res chain seq x y z
N LYS A 1 -25.78 20.07 11.82
CA LYS A 1 -24.92 19.08 12.50
C LYS A 1 -24.54 18.06 11.45
N ALA A 2 -23.29 18.09 10.98
CA ALA A 2 -22.78 17.00 10.16
C ALA A 2 -22.88 15.72 11.01
N GLU A 3 -23.58 14.74 10.51
CA GLU A 3 -23.55 13.40 11.10
C GLU A 3 -22.10 12.96 11.11
N GLN A 4 -21.56 12.76 12.29
CA GLN A 4 -20.25 12.19 12.46
C GLN A 4 -20.34 10.76 11.90
N GLY A 5 -19.74 10.55 10.73
CA GLY A 5 -19.77 9.25 10.09
C GLY A 5 -19.20 8.17 10.99
N GLU A 6 -19.72 6.95 10.88
CA GLU A 6 -19.26 5.79 11.64
C GLU A 6 -18.01 5.16 11.03
N TRP A 7 -17.11 5.98 10.52
CA TRP A 7 -15.83 5.55 9.94
C TRP A 7 -14.70 6.49 10.30
N ASP A 8 -13.47 5.96 10.21
CA ASP A 8 -12.24 6.74 10.28
C ASP A 8 -11.60 6.86 8.89
N VAL A 9 -10.74 7.85 8.70
CA VAL A 9 -10.01 8.07 7.46
C VAL A 9 -8.53 7.83 7.69
N VAL A 10 -7.93 6.96 6.86
CA VAL A 10 -6.52 6.59 6.93
C VAL A 10 -5.79 7.09 5.69
N PRO A 11 -4.74 7.92 5.84
CA PRO A 11 -3.92 8.31 4.71
C PRO A 11 -2.92 7.20 4.36
N VAL A 12 -2.82 6.91 3.07
CA VAL A 12 -1.82 6.01 2.50
C VAL A 12 -1.05 6.77 1.43
N PHE A 13 0.25 6.87 1.60
CA PHE A 13 1.13 7.43 0.59
C PHE A 13 1.56 6.32 -0.35
N TYR A 14 1.53 6.57 -1.66
CA TYR A 14 1.85 5.52 -2.62
C TYR A 14 2.89 5.93 -3.64
N GLY A 15 3.62 4.94 -4.12
CA GLY A 15 4.37 4.97 -5.37
C GLY A 15 3.84 3.87 -6.29
N THR A 16 3.85 4.13 -7.59
CA THR A 16 3.42 3.17 -8.59
C THR A 16 4.08 3.40 -9.93
N ASP A 17 4.36 2.32 -10.64
CA ASP A 17 4.73 2.34 -12.07
C ASP A 17 3.61 1.82 -12.97
N ARG A 18 2.40 1.72 -12.44
CA ARG A 18 1.18 1.45 -13.22
C ARG A 18 0.83 2.64 -14.10
N ALA A 19 0.27 2.38 -15.28
CA ALA A 19 -0.36 3.42 -16.08
C ALA A 19 -1.71 3.82 -15.46
N GLN A 20 -2.03 5.10 -15.54
CA GLN A 20 -3.36 5.59 -15.20
C GLN A 20 -4.39 5.01 -16.17
N ARG A 21 -5.59 4.77 -15.66
CA ARG A 21 -6.73 4.38 -16.47
C ARG A 21 -7.92 5.30 -16.25
N PRO A 22 -8.81 5.46 -17.24
CA PRO A 22 -10.01 6.27 -17.10
C PRO A 22 -10.89 5.77 -15.96
N ASN A 23 -11.36 6.71 -15.12
CA ASN A 23 -12.34 6.46 -14.08
C ASN A 23 -13.10 7.75 -13.82
N GLU A 24 -14.43 7.69 -13.92
CA GLU A 24 -15.28 8.87 -13.77
C GLU A 24 -15.33 9.44 -12.34
N LYS A 25 -15.01 8.62 -11.35
CA LYS A 25 -15.17 8.98 -9.95
C LYS A 25 -13.90 9.54 -9.31
N ARG A 26 -12.72 9.09 -9.77
CA ARG A 26 -11.43 9.45 -9.17
C ARG A 26 -10.26 9.06 -10.06
N LEU A 27 -9.08 9.51 -9.69
CA LEU A 27 -7.83 9.00 -10.26
C LEU A 27 -7.71 7.50 -9.98
N ASP A 28 -7.35 6.73 -10.99
CA ASP A 28 -7.23 5.28 -10.92
C ASP A 28 -6.01 4.78 -11.71
N TYR A 29 -5.49 3.63 -11.30
CA TYR A 29 -4.36 2.96 -11.94
C TYR A 29 -4.74 1.54 -12.30
N GLY A 30 -4.46 1.16 -13.53
CA GLY A 30 -4.77 -0.16 -14.05
C GLY A 30 -3.61 -1.15 -13.94
N SER A 31 -3.75 -2.26 -14.65
CA SER A 31 -2.71 -3.30 -14.71
C SER A 31 -1.66 -3.05 -15.80
N GLU A 32 -1.85 -2.05 -16.64
CA GLU A 32 -0.86 -1.71 -17.67
C GLU A 32 0.38 -1.07 -17.07
N ARG A 33 1.52 -1.35 -17.69
CA ARG A 33 2.82 -0.82 -17.27
C ARG A 33 2.95 0.65 -17.67
N GLY A 34 3.28 1.48 -16.68
CA GLY A 34 3.69 2.85 -16.91
C GLY A 34 5.16 2.94 -17.27
N ARG A 35 5.62 4.16 -17.52
CA ARG A 35 7.01 4.44 -17.91
C ARG A 35 7.75 5.34 -16.93
N ARG A 36 7.14 5.61 -15.80
CA ARG A 36 7.70 6.46 -14.74
C ARG A 36 7.13 6.08 -13.39
N LEU A 37 7.84 6.44 -12.35
CA LEU A 37 7.31 6.43 -11.00
C LEU A 37 6.33 7.58 -10.82
N GLU A 38 5.11 7.27 -10.40
CA GLU A 38 4.15 8.26 -9.93
C GLU A 38 3.97 8.16 -8.43
N LEU A 39 3.86 9.31 -7.78
CA LEU A 39 3.65 9.45 -6.35
C LEU A 39 2.28 10.03 -6.07
N GLY A 40 1.72 9.69 -4.93
CA GLY A 40 0.44 10.26 -4.53
C GLY A 40 0.04 9.90 -3.10
N ARG A 41 -1.17 10.32 -2.75
CA ARG A 41 -1.80 9.99 -1.49
C ARG A 41 -3.23 9.54 -1.72
N ALA A 42 -3.61 8.45 -1.09
CA ALA A 42 -4.98 7.97 -1.02
C ALA A 42 -5.52 8.18 0.40
N LEU A 43 -6.79 8.55 0.49
CA LEU A 43 -7.53 8.58 1.75
C LEU A 43 -8.53 7.43 1.73
N VAL A 44 -8.41 6.53 2.70
CA VAL A 44 -9.22 5.32 2.81
C VAL A 44 -10.14 5.42 4.01
N THR A 45 -11.43 5.17 3.83
CA THR A 45 -12.38 5.07 4.94
C THR A 45 -12.33 3.66 5.51
N VAL A 46 -12.30 3.56 6.84
CA VAL A 46 -12.35 2.30 7.58
C VAL A 46 -13.57 2.34 8.50
N PRO A 47 -14.53 1.39 8.37
CA PRO A 47 -15.74 1.41 9.20
C PRO A 47 -15.41 1.12 10.67
N LYS A 48 -16.15 1.72 11.60
CA LYS A 48 -16.01 1.44 13.03
C LYS A 48 -16.29 -0.03 13.37
N ALA A 49 -17.10 -0.70 12.58
CA ALA A 49 -17.43 -2.13 12.71
C ALA A 49 -16.33 -3.06 12.14
N HIS A 50 -15.24 -2.49 11.62
CA HIS A 50 -14.11 -3.26 11.06
C HIS A 50 -13.58 -4.30 12.04
N LYS A 51 -13.26 -5.49 11.51
CA LYS A 51 -12.65 -6.60 12.26
C LYS A 51 -11.27 -6.93 11.70
N VAL A 52 -10.27 -6.94 12.56
CA VAL A 52 -8.89 -7.30 12.23
C VAL A 52 -8.78 -8.77 11.79
N PRO A 53 -8.08 -9.11 10.71
CA PRO A 53 -7.40 -8.26 9.73
C PRO A 53 -8.17 -8.12 8.41
N SER A 54 -9.48 -8.10 8.46
CA SER A 54 -10.35 -8.10 7.28
C SER A 54 -10.27 -6.78 6.51
N ILE A 55 -10.57 -6.84 5.23
CA ILE A 55 -10.87 -5.67 4.40
C ILE A 55 -12.31 -5.83 3.95
N GLU A 56 -13.22 -5.12 4.60
CA GLU A 56 -14.64 -5.20 4.32
C GLU A 56 -14.94 -4.48 3.00
N ARG A 57 -15.38 -5.26 2.01
CA ARG A 57 -15.76 -4.76 0.69
C ARG A 57 -17.17 -5.22 0.32
N PRO A 58 -17.86 -4.49 -0.57
CA PRO A 58 -19.16 -4.93 -1.09
C PRO A 58 -19.11 -6.35 -1.64
N TRP A 59 -20.11 -7.15 -1.32
CA TRP A 59 -20.23 -8.47 -1.89
C TRP A 59 -20.80 -8.42 -3.31
N THR A 60 -20.41 -9.38 -4.12
CA THR A 60 -20.85 -9.51 -5.52
C THR A 60 -21.36 -10.90 -5.79
N ILE A 61 -22.38 -11.01 -6.67
CA ILE A 61 -22.81 -12.28 -7.24
C ILE A 61 -22.32 -12.32 -8.68
N ARG A 62 -21.47 -13.31 -8.99
CA ARG A 62 -20.96 -13.55 -10.35
C ARG A 62 -21.31 -14.94 -10.83
N VAL A 63 -21.73 -15.03 -12.10
CA VAL A 63 -21.92 -16.28 -12.81
C VAL A 63 -21.18 -16.18 -14.14
N PHE A 64 -20.24 -17.10 -14.40
CA PHE A 64 -19.42 -17.12 -15.63
C PHE A 64 -18.75 -15.77 -15.96
N ASN A 65 -18.14 -15.12 -14.98
CA ASN A 65 -17.51 -13.79 -15.09
C ASN A 65 -18.49 -12.63 -15.38
N ILE A 66 -19.79 -12.87 -15.32
CA ILE A 66 -20.81 -11.82 -15.42
C ILE A 66 -21.23 -11.44 -13.99
N THR A 67 -21.11 -10.16 -13.67
CA THR A 67 -21.60 -9.63 -12.38
C THR A 67 -23.13 -9.46 -12.48
N LEU A 68 -23.87 -10.27 -11.72
CA LEU A 68 -25.32 -10.20 -11.65
C LEU A 68 -25.82 -9.18 -10.64
N TYR A 69 -25.08 -9.00 -9.54
CA TYR A 69 -25.40 -8.07 -8.48
C TYR A 69 -24.13 -7.62 -7.77
N GLU A 70 -24.08 -6.36 -7.41
CA GLU A 70 -23.02 -5.78 -6.60
C GLU A 70 -23.65 -4.90 -5.51
N GLU A 71 -23.28 -5.16 -4.24
CA GLU A 71 -23.67 -4.32 -3.13
C GLU A 71 -23.07 -2.92 -3.31
N ALA A 72 -23.84 -1.88 -3.03
CA ALA A 72 -23.34 -0.50 -3.09
C ALA A 72 -22.29 -0.27 -1.98
N GLU A 73 -21.24 0.49 -2.30
CA GLU A 73 -20.27 0.92 -1.31
C GLU A 73 -20.91 1.79 -0.23
N ASP A 74 -20.58 1.49 1.03
CA ASP A 74 -21.02 2.23 2.19
C ASP A 74 -19.84 2.39 3.16
N PRO A 75 -19.37 3.62 3.42
CA PRO A 75 -18.24 3.84 4.35
C PRO A 75 -18.52 3.36 5.77
N ASN A 76 -19.79 3.23 6.18
CA ASN A 76 -20.15 2.68 7.48
C ASN A 76 -19.91 1.17 7.59
N ARG A 77 -19.77 0.49 6.45
CA ARG A 77 -19.65 -0.97 6.36
C ARG A 77 -18.39 -1.44 5.65
N HIS A 78 -17.83 -0.63 4.77
CA HIS A 78 -16.75 -1.02 3.87
C HIS A 78 -15.56 -0.08 3.96
N PHE A 79 -14.38 -0.63 3.65
CA PHE A 79 -13.26 0.19 3.21
C PHE A 79 -13.65 0.83 1.87
N THR A 80 -13.51 2.12 1.77
CA THR A 80 -13.77 2.84 0.51
C THR A 80 -12.62 3.80 0.21
N MET A 81 -12.47 4.14 -1.06
CA MET A 81 -11.46 5.09 -1.52
C MET A 81 -12.11 6.48 -1.58
N ASP A 82 -11.86 7.28 -0.56
CA ASP A 82 -12.44 8.63 -0.46
C ASP A 82 -11.75 9.61 -1.41
N GLU A 83 -10.43 9.52 -1.51
CA GLU A 83 -9.62 10.37 -2.40
C GLU A 83 -8.40 9.61 -2.89
N VAL A 84 -8.03 9.82 -4.16
CA VAL A 84 -6.74 9.45 -4.73
C VAL A 84 -6.19 10.66 -5.47
N LYS A 85 -5.05 11.17 -5.04
CA LYS A 85 -4.43 12.37 -5.61
C LYS A 85 -2.98 12.13 -5.96
N ALA A 86 -2.64 12.34 -7.24
CA ALA A 86 -1.25 12.37 -7.67
C ALA A 86 -0.55 13.61 -7.14
N LEU A 87 0.70 13.46 -6.71
CA LEU A 87 1.50 14.52 -6.10
C LEU A 87 2.85 14.63 -6.81
N SER A 88 3.39 15.83 -6.88
CA SER A 88 4.80 16.02 -7.20
C SER A 88 5.67 15.48 -6.06
N GLU A 89 6.96 15.26 -6.32
CA GLU A 89 7.90 14.83 -5.29
C GLU A 89 7.90 15.78 -4.09
N ASP A 90 7.95 17.08 -4.35
CA ASP A 90 7.98 18.09 -3.29
C ASP A 90 6.69 18.10 -2.44
N GLU A 91 5.54 18.04 -3.09
CA GLU A 91 4.24 17.93 -2.40
C GLU A 91 4.15 16.65 -1.57
N PHE A 92 4.56 15.53 -2.15
CA PHE A 92 4.59 14.23 -1.49
C PHE A 92 5.46 14.26 -0.23
N LEU A 93 6.69 14.74 -0.36
CA LEU A 93 7.62 14.81 0.77
C LEU A 93 7.14 15.78 1.86
N ALA A 94 6.52 16.91 1.49
CA ALA A 94 5.97 17.86 2.46
C ALA A 94 4.87 17.20 3.31
N LEU A 95 3.93 16.50 2.69
CA LEU A 95 2.85 15.81 3.40
C LEU A 95 3.36 14.64 4.25
N VAL A 96 4.33 13.87 3.73
CA VAL A 96 4.94 12.75 4.47
C VAL A 96 5.69 13.27 5.71
N ARG A 97 6.50 14.31 5.56
CA ARG A 97 7.25 14.90 6.68
C ARG A 97 6.32 15.47 7.75
N GLU A 98 5.24 16.11 7.34
CA GLU A 98 4.20 16.59 8.25
C GLU A 98 3.59 15.44 9.07
N ARG A 99 3.26 14.33 8.40
CA ARG A 99 2.72 13.13 9.03
C ARG A 99 3.70 12.52 10.04
N ILE A 100 4.96 12.37 9.66
CA ILE A 100 6.01 11.82 10.52
C ILE A 100 6.25 12.72 11.73
N ALA A 101 6.28 14.05 11.53
CA ALA A 101 6.49 15.02 12.60
C ALA A 101 5.34 15.02 13.61
N ALA A 102 4.11 14.74 13.18
CA ALA A 102 2.94 14.67 14.03
C ALA A 102 2.81 13.34 14.79
N SER A 103 3.62 12.34 14.48
CA SER A 103 3.58 11.03 15.11
C SER A 103 4.09 11.11 16.56
N ALA A 104 3.33 10.54 17.49
CA ALA A 104 3.71 10.42 18.90
C ALA A 104 4.06 8.97 19.25
N ARG A 105 3.28 7.99 18.76
CA ARG A 105 3.39 6.59 19.14
C ARG A 105 4.49 5.86 18.35
N TYR A 106 4.60 6.13 17.06
CA TYR A 106 5.59 5.51 16.16
C TYR A 106 6.52 6.58 15.60
N LYS A 107 7.12 7.33 16.50
CA LYS A 107 7.98 8.46 16.16
C LYS A 107 9.10 8.06 15.19
N ASP A 108 9.24 8.82 14.12
CA ASP A 108 10.26 8.62 13.08
C ASP A 108 10.19 7.25 12.38
N HIS A 109 9.06 6.56 12.49
CA HIS A 109 8.84 5.25 11.89
C HIS A 109 7.96 5.33 10.63
N ALA A 110 8.33 4.58 9.62
CA ALA A 110 7.56 4.37 8.39
C ALA A 110 7.50 2.89 8.07
N PHE A 111 6.46 2.47 7.35
CA PHE A 111 6.45 1.16 6.72
C PHE A 111 6.03 1.25 5.26
N ILE A 112 6.54 0.33 4.44
CA ILE A 112 6.19 0.19 3.03
C ILE A 112 5.61 -1.20 2.82
N PHE A 113 4.38 -1.27 2.31
CA PHE A 113 3.76 -2.51 1.88
C PHE A 113 3.95 -2.69 0.37
N VAL A 114 4.48 -3.84 -0.03
CA VAL A 114 4.65 -4.23 -1.43
C VAL A 114 3.82 -5.49 -1.69
N HIS A 115 2.81 -5.36 -2.54
CA HIS A 115 1.89 -6.45 -2.84
C HIS A 115 2.52 -7.58 -3.66
N GLY A 116 1.89 -8.75 -3.64
CA GLY A 116 2.26 -9.90 -4.45
C GLY A 116 1.54 -9.94 -5.81
N TYR A 117 1.47 -11.13 -6.40
CA TYR A 117 0.75 -11.38 -7.66
C TYR A 117 -0.75 -11.16 -7.54
N ASN A 118 -1.40 -10.96 -8.69
CA ASN A 118 -2.85 -10.86 -8.80
C ASN A 118 -3.47 -9.82 -7.86
N THR A 119 -2.83 -8.67 -7.77
CA THR A 119 -3.24 -7.60 -6.86
C THR A 119 -3.52 -6.31 -7.65
N SER A 120 -4.69 -5.72 -7.44
CA SER A 120 -5.04 -4.42 -7.99
C SER A 120 -4.40 -3.28 -7.20
N PHE A 121 -4.35 -2.09 -7.79
CA PHE A 121 -3.95 -0.88 -7.09
C PHE A 121 -4.80 -0.64 -5.84
N ASP A 122 -6.12 -0.73 -5.98
CA ASP A 122 -7.05 -0.49 -4.87
C ASP A 122 -6.80 -1.46 -3.71
N TYR A 123 -6.61 -2.75 -4.01
CA TYR A 123 -6.37 -3.74 -2.97
C TYR A 123 -5.06 -3.48 -2.22
N ALA A 124 -4.01 -3.09 -2.94
CA ALA A 124 -2.74 -2.72 -2.30
C ALA A 124 -2.91 -1.54 -1.34
N ILE A 125 -3.69 -0.53 -1.73
CA ILE A 125 -4.02 0.62 -0.89
C ILE A 125 -4.87 0.21 0.31
N TYR A 126 -5.92 -0.58 0.12
CA TYR A 126 -6.77 -1.06 1.22
C TYR A 126 -5.99 -1.89 2.23
N ARG A 127 -5.12 -2.77 1.77
CA ARG A 127 -4.30 -3.59 2.68
C ARG A 127 -3.33 -2.73 3.49
N THR A 128 -2.71 -1.76 2.87
CA THR A 128 -1.84 -0.80 3.57
C THR A 128 -2.63 -0.01 4.63
N ALA A 129 -3.82 0.46 4.28
CA ALA A 129 -4.70 1.15 5.22
C ALA A 129 -5.13 0.27 6.39
N GLN A 130 -5.46 -1.00 6.12
CA GLN A 130 -5.82 -1.98 7.14
C GLN A 130 -4.67 -2.21 8.13
N ILE A 131 -3.46 -2.44 7.64
CA ILE A 131 -2.29 -2.63 8.50
C ILE A 131 -2.06 -1.39 9.36
N SER A 132 -2.09 -0.20 8.77
CA SER A 132 -1.93 1.06 9.47
C SER A 132 -2.98 1.26 10.56
N TYR A 133 -4.24 1.04 10.23
CA TYR A 133 -5.36 1.22 11.15
C TYR A 133 -5.31 0.25 12.32
N ASP A 134 -5.08 -1.03 12.04
CA ASP A 134 -5.09 -2.08 13.07
C ASP A 134 -3.89 -2.00 14.02
N LEU A 135 -2.76 -1.47 13.55
CA LEU A 135 -1.61 -1.18 14.39
C LEU A 135 -1.75 0.15 15.16
N LYS A 136 -2.78 0.93 14.88
CA LYS A 136 -2.88 2.32 15.35
C LYS A 136 -1.64 3.13 14.99
N PHE A 137 -1.18 2.93 13.75
CA PHE A 137 0.05 3.50 13.24
C PHE A 137 -0.16 4.97 12.88
N ASP A 138 0.44 5.86 13.64
CA ASP A 138 0.35 7.31 13.44
C ASP A 138 1.54 7.89 12.65
N GLY A 139 2.45 7.04 12.20
CA GLY A 139 3.53 7.39 11.29
C GLY A 139 3.10 7.42 9.83
N ALA A 140 4.05 7.38 8.92
CA ALA A 140 3.77 7.35 7.48
C ALA A 140 3.66 5.91 6.97
N ALA A 141 2.48 5.56 6.44
CA ALA A 141 2.21 4.28 5.81
C ALA A 141 2.31 4.43 4.30
N PHE A 142 3.15 3.62 3.68
CA PHE A 142 3.41 3.64 2.24
C PHE A 142 2.97 2.35 1.58
N ALA A 143 2.38 2.46 0.39
CA ALA A 143 2.16 1.35 -0.52
C ALA A 143 3.00 1.53 -1.77
N TYR A 144 3.66 0.49 -2.23
CA TYR A 144 4.19 0.43 -3.58
C TYR A 144 3.37 -0.54 -4.40
N SER A 145 2.79 -0.07 -5.50
CA SER A 145 1.95 -0.90 -6.38
C SER A 145 2.58 -1.03 -7.77
N TRP A 146 3.06 -2.23 -8.08
CA TRP A 146 3.58 -2.57 -9.40
C TRP A 146 2.46 -3.15 -10.30
N PRO A 147 2.62 -3.09 -11.65
CA PRO A 147 1.58 -3.52 -12.59
C PRO A 147 1.30 -5.02 -12.54
N SER A 148 0.36 -5.42 -11.72
CA SER A 148 -0.15 -6.78 -11.63
C SER A 148 -1.47 -6.90 -12.40
N GLY A 149 -1.62 -7.97 -13.17
CA GLY A 149 -2.71 -8.12 -14.14
C GLY A 149 -4.07 -8.52 -13.55
N GLY A 150 -4.12 -9.03 -12.33
CA GLY A 150 -5.36 -9.33 -11.64
C GLY A 150 -6.13 -10.56 -12.14
N GLY A 151 -5.47 -11.58 -12.67
CA GLY A 151 -6.11 -12.83 -13.10
C GLY A 151 -5.18 -14.03 -13.09
N LEU A 152 -5.74 -15.23 -13.03
CA LEU A 152 -4.97 -16.48 -13.02
C LEU A 152 -4.11 -16.66 -14.28
N ALA A 153 -4.58 -16.16 -15.42
CA ALA A 153 -3.84 -16.19 -16.69
C ALA A 153 -2.71 -15.16 -16.77
N SER A 154 -2.58 -14.29 -15.79
CA SER A 154 -1.62 -13.18 -15.77
C SER A 154 -0.30 -13.50 -15.06
N TYR A 155 -0.04 -14.74 -14.67
CA TYR A 155 1.18 -15.09 -13.93
C TYR A 155 2.47 -14.70 -14.65
N THR A 156 2.59 -15.03 -15.93
CA THR A 156 3.76 -14.66 -16.75
C THR A 156 3.86 -13.14 -16.89
N TYR A 157 2.74 -12.46 -17.14
CA TYR A 157 2.68 -11.01 -17.19
C TYR A 157 3.13 -10.38 -15.87
N ASP A 158 2.62 -10.87 -14.74
CA ASP A 158 2.97 -10.36 -13.42
C ASP A 158 4.44 -10.58 -13.10
N ARG A 159 5.00 -11.73 -13.45
CA ARG A 159 6.42 -12.02 -13.27
C ARG A 159 7.32 -11.04 -14.04
N GLU A 160 6.99 -10.75 -15.28
CA GLU A 160 7.72 -9.77 -16.09
C GLU A 160 7.51 -8.34 -15.56
N SER A 161 6.28 -7.99 -15.19
CA SER A 161 5.96 -6.68 -14.62
C SER A 161 6.70 -6.43 -13.31
N SER A 162 6.81 -7.44 -12.44
CA SER A 162 7.55 -7.32 -11.20
C SER A 162 9.05 -7.07 -11.45
N GLY A 163 9.63 -7.72 -12.44
CA GLY A 163 11.02 -7.48 -12.85
C GLY A 163 11.23 -6.08 -13.43
N GLN A 164 10.31 -5.61 -14.26
CA GLN A 164 10.38 -4.27 -14.85
C GLN A 164 10.12 -3.15 -13.84
N ALA A 165 9.43 -3.44 -12.74
CA ALA A 165 9.18 -2.49 -11.65
C ALA A 165 10.41 -2.21 -10.80
N GLU A 166 11.43 -3.05 -10.83
CA GLU A 166 12.62 -2.96 -9.96
C GLU A 166 13.26 -1.56 -9.92
N PRO A 167 13.56 -0.89 -11.05
CA PRO A 167 14.14 0.45 -10.99
C PRO A 167 13.23 1.49 -10.36
N TYR A 168 11.92 1.40 -10.56
CA TYR A 168 10.95 2.33 -9.97
C TYR A 168 10.75 2.07 -8.47
N LEU A 169 10.72 0.81 -8.07
CA LEU A 169 10.68 0.42 -6.67
C LEU A 169 11.92 0.89 -5.92
N LYS A 170 13.09 0.78 -6.54
CA LYS A 170 14.35 1.27 -5.98
C LYS A 170 14.30 2.80 -5.80
N GLU A 171 13.87 3.53 -6.81
CA GLU A 171 13.70 4.98 -6.75
C GLU A 171 12.75 5.39 -5.62
N PHE A 172 11.63 4.70 -5.48
CA PHE A 172 10.66 4.94 -4.41
C PHE A 172 11.23 4.66 -3.02
N MET A 173 11.88 3.53 -2.84
CA MET A 173 12.50 3.18 -1.56
C MET A 173 13.63 4.13 -1.18
N GLU A 174 14.47 4.52 -2.12
CA GLU A 174 15.51 5.54 -1.90
C GLU A 174 14.90 6.86 -1.44
N LEU A 175 13.79 7.27 -2.06
CA LEU A 175 13.06 8.48 -1.67
C LEU A 175 12.58 8.40 -0.22
N VAL A 176 11.94 7.29 0.16
CA VAL A 176 11.42 7.09 1.52
C VAL A 176 12.55 7.04 2.56
N ILE A 177 13.63 6.34 2.26
CA ILE A 177 14.74 6.14 3.20
C ILE A 177 15.55 7.43 3.36
N ASN A 178 15.81 8.14 2.26
CA ASN A 178 16.78 9.25 2.25
C ASN A 178 16.15 10.62 2.48
N LYS A 179 14.87 10.82 2.11
CA LYS A 179 14.28 12.16 2.03
C LYS A 179 13.11 12.43 2.96
N THR A 180 12.59 11.42 3.66
CA THR A 180 11.43 11.60 4.53
C THR A 180 11.78 11.95 5.98
N GLY A 181 13.01 11.73 6.38
CA GLY A 181 13.44 11.87 7.77
C GLY A 181 13.08 10.69 8.66
N ALA A 182 12.51 9.62 8.12
CA ALA A 182 12.26 8.40 8.87
C ALA A 182 13.58 7.77 9.35
N LYS A 183 13.64 7.39 10.62
CA LYS A 183 14.81 6.72 11.21
C LYS A 183 14.67 5.20 11.22
N SER A 184 13.46 4.70 11.10
CA SER A 184 13.13 3.28 11.01
C SER A 184 12.13 3.06 9.89
N VAL A 185 12.46 2.16 8.95
CA VAL A 185 11.61 1.80 7.83
C VAL A 185 11.42 0.29 7.83
N SER A 186 10.19 -0.17 7.98
CA SER A 186 9.82 -1.58 7.89
C SER A 186 9.23 -1.87 6.50
N ILE A 187 9.76 -2.88 5.81
CA ILE A 187 9.29 -3.26 4.49
C ILE A 187 8.56 -4.59 4.60
N ILE A 188 7.27 -4.56 4.26
CA ILE A 188 6.37 -5.71 4.34
C ILE A 188 6.08 -6.15 2.91
N ALA A 189 6.44 -7.36 2.57
CA ALA A 189 6.35 -7.83 1.19
C ALA A 189 5.87 -9.28 1.11
N HIS A 190 5.08 -9.61 0.07
CA HIS A 190 4.69 -10.97 -0.21
C HIS A 190 5.83 -11.76 -0.85
N SER A 191 6.07 -13.01 -0.40
CA SER A 191 7.16 -13.85 -0.90
C SER A 191 6.98 -14.25 -2.37
N MET A 192 5.74 -14.49 -2.79
CA MET A 192 5.42 -14.75 -4.20
C MET A 192 5.40 -13.44 -4.97
N GLY A 193 6.36 -13.23 -5.85
CA GLY A 193 6.47 -12.02 -6.68
C GLY A 193 7.41 -10.95 -6.16
N ASN A 194 8.09 -11.19 -5.05
CA ASN A 194 8.99 -10.22 -4.44
C ASN A 194 10.47 -10.39 -4.76
N GLN A 195 10.80 -11.06 -5.83
CA GLN A 195 12.17 -11.11 -6.33
C GLN A 195 12.77 -9.69 -6.49
N PRO A 196 12.05 -8.74 -7.12
CA PRO A 196 12.54 -7.37 -7.24
C PRO A 196 12.75 -6.67 -5.90
N THR A 197 11.82 -6.88 -4.96
CA THR A 197 11.91 -6.28 -3.62
C THR A 197 13.16 -6.75 -2.88
N LEU A 198 13.45 -8.04 -2.91
CA LEU A 198 14.64 -8.60 -2.29
C LEU A 198 15.92 -8.06 -2.91
N GLN A 199 15.97 -7.94 -4.24
CA GLN A 199 17.12 -7.40 -4.94
C GLN A 199 17.35 -5.93 -4.60
N VAL A 200 16.30 -5.12 -4.64
CA VAL A 200 16.36 -3.71 -4.26
C VAL A 200 16.82 -3.54 -2.81
N LEU A 201 16.33 -4.37 -1.89
CA LEU A 201 16.75 -4.33 -0.49
C LEU A 201 18.23 -4.64 -0.29
N ARG A 202 18.77 -5.61 -1.02
CA ARG A 202 20.20 -5.91 -1.00
C ARG A 202 21.02 -4.71 -1.44
N ASP A 203 20.61 -4.05 -2.51
CA ASP A 203 21.28 -2.86 -3.03
C ASP A 203 21.21 -1.70 -2.04
N LEU A 204 20.02 -1.46 -1.45
CA LEU A 204 19.81 -0.39 -0.47
C LEU A 204 20.60 -0.58 0.82
N ARG A 205 20.73 -1.81 1.31
CA ARG A 205 21.53 -2.10 2.50
C ARG A 205 23.01 -1.79 2.33
N ARG A 206 23.50 -1.82 1.10
CA ARG A 206 24.88 -1.43 0.77
C ARG A 206 25.08 0.08 0.70
N SER A 207 24.01 0.82 0.43
CA SER A 207 24.05 2.27 0.18
C SER A 207 23.23 3.10 1.17
N SER A 208 22.60 2.48 2.17
CA SER A 208 21.75 3.20 3.11
C SER A 208 22.54 4.19 3.97
N PRO A 209 21.97 5.38 4.25
CA PRO A 209 22.60 6.34 5.13
C PRO A 209 22.82 5.78 6.52
N ALA A 210 23.90 6.17 7.15
CA ALA A 210 24.11 5.86 8.57
C ALA A 210 22.97 6.44 9.40
N GLY A 211 22.37 5.62 10.29
CA GLY A 211 21.31 6.03 11.20
C GLY A 211 19.89 5.69 10.79
N VAL A 212 19.67 5.10 9.61
CA VAL A 212 18.35 4.56 9.21
C VAL A 212 18.33 3.04 9.40
N ARG A 213 17.43 2.57 10.24
CA ARG A 213 17.19 1.14 10.44
C ARG A 213 16.19 0.64 9.39
N ILE A 214 16.56 -0.40 8.66
CA ILE A 214 15.69 -1.04 7.68
C ILE A 214 15.41 -2.46 8.16
N SER A 215 14.13 -2.79 8.39
CA SER A 215 13.67 -4.15 8.66
C SER A 215 12.84 -4.69 7.52
N GLN A 216 12.77 -6.01 7.42
CA GLN A 216 12.08 -6.71 6.34
C GLN A 216 11.19 -7.81 6.91
N ILE A 217 9.94 -7.80 6.49
CA ILE A 217 8.97 -8.85 6.80
C ILE A 217 8.49 -9.45 5.49
N ILE A 218 8.68 -10.76 5.30
CA ILE A 218 8.19 -11.46 4.12
C ILE A 218 6.97 -12.30 4.51
N LEU A 219 5.86 -12.05 3.83
CA LEU A 219 4.62 -12.81 3.99
C LEU A 219 4.65 -14.01 3.04
N ALA A 220 4.55 -15.20 3.59
CA ALA A 220 4.54 -16.45 2.81
C ALA A 220 3.16 -16.76 2.21
N ALA A 221 2.09 -16.32 2.87
CA ALA A 221 0.73 -16.52 2.41
C ALA A 221 0.32 -15.46 1.37
N PRO A 222 -0.61 -15.79 0.45
CA PRO A 222 -1.08 -14.83 -0.56
C PRO A 222 -1.90 -13.68 0.04
N ASP A 223 -2.37 -13.81 1.26
CA ASP A 223 -3.13 -12.78 1.97
C ASP A 223 -2.60 -12.61 3.40
N VAL A 224 -2.99 -11.52 4.03
CA VAL A 224 -2.64 -11.24 5.43
C VAL A 224 -3.71 -11.88 6.33
N ASP A 225 -3.41 -13.04 6.85
CA ASP A 225 -4.20 -13.68 7.89
C ASP A 225 -3.83 -13.14 9.29
N ARG A 226 -4.48 -13.66 10.31
CA ARG A 226 -4.26 -13.21 11.70
C ARG A 226 -2.81 -13.44 12.15
N ASP A 227 -2.24 -14.61 11.85
CA ASP A 227 -0.88 -14.95 12.27
C ASP A 227 0.16 -14.06 11.58
N ASN A 228 -0.02 -13.80 10.29
CA ASN A 228 0.81 -12.86 9.54
C ASN A 228 0.71 -11.45 10.11
N PHE A 229 -0.51 -11.00 10.45
CA PHE A 229 -0.71 -9.68 11.04
C PHE A 229 -0.03 -9.57 12.42
N GLU A 230 -0.12 -10.59 13.26
CA GLU A 230 0.57 -10.62 14.55
C GLU A 230 2.10 -10.55 14.40
N ASN A 231 2.65 -11.21 13.37
CA ASN A 231 4.07 -11.11 13.05
C ASN A 231 4.48 -9.69 12.62
N ILE A 232 3.67 -9.05 11.79
CA ILE A 232 3.87 -7.65 11.39
C ILE A 232 3.83 -6.75 12.63
N ALA A 233 2.84 -6.92 13.48
CA ALA A 233 2.68 -6.11 14.69
C ALA A 233 3.89 -6.24 15.61
N ARG A 234 4.39 -7.45 15.83
CA ARG A 234 5.59 -7.68 16.66
C ARG A 234 6.83 -7.00 16.10
N ASP A 235 7.05 -7.07 14.81
CA ASP A 235 8.23 -6.45 14.17
C ASP A 235 8.19 -4.92 14.24
N ILE A 236 7.03 -4.32 13.98
CA ILE A 236 6.86 -2.86 13.98
C ILE A 236 6.85 -2.29 15.40
N GLN A 237 6.28 -3.00 16.37
CA GLN A 237 6.19 -2.56 17.76
C GLN A 237 7.44 -2.88 18.58
N GLY A 238 8.23 -3.84 18.17
CA GLY A 238 9.51 -4.22 18.79
C GLY A 238 10.63 -3.32 18.39
#